data_5c11dc33ea432400684368a0d7b317a8
#
_entry.id   5c11dc33ea432400684368a0d7b317a8
#
_cell.length_a   1.000
_cell.length_b   1.000
_cell.length_c   1.000
_cell.angle_alpha   90.00
_cell.angle_beta   90.00
_cell.angle_gamma   90.00
#
_symmetry.space_group_name_H-M   'P 1'
#
loop_
_entity.id
_entity.type
_entity.pdbx_description
1 polymer ?
#
loop_
_entity_poly.entity_id
_entity_poly.type
_entity_poly.pdbx_seq_one_letter_code
_entity_poly.pdbx_strand_id
1 'polypeptide(L)'
;MSDGQLPTRERILETSLRLFSQKGYLGATTKEISAESGVAEVTLFRHFPTKESLFQEVLSTYTFLPTLKGIMPAVEVMPYEKALAEIARRFIETLRLRRDLIKIMHSECHLYPEKIKSIQHSFLAEMLSILADFFASRRKKGNLKTFDEFLAARLFLGMFYQYFITSEVIGLKILANYDDDSVIEGYVNIFSRGTRK
;
A
#
# COMPACT_ATOMS: atom_id res chain seq x y z
N MET A 1 -1.96 36.84 9.04
CA MET A 1 -1.00 35.74 8.91
C MET A 1 -1.69 34.53 9.53
N SER A 2 -2.38 33.74 8.73
CA SER A 2 -3.02 32.50 9.22
C SER A 2 -1.93 31.45 9.36
N ASP A 3 -1.65 31.12 10.61
CA ASP A 3 -0.76 30.05 11.03
C ASP A 3 -1.06 28.78 10.20
N GLY A 4 -0.03 28.14 9.69
CA GLY A 4 -0.10 26.98 8.77
C GLY A 4 -0.62 25.70 9.41
N GLN A 5 -1.74 25.78 10.12
CA GLN A 5 -2.39 24.64 10.72
C GLN A 5 -3.14 23.86 9.64
N LEU A 6 -2.81 22.56 9.48
CA LEU A 6 -3.49 21.66 8.55
C LEU A 6 -5.01 21.70 8.73
N PRO A 7 -5.79 21.54 7.65
CA PRO A 7 -7.24 21.41 7.74
C PRO A 7 -7.65 20.33 8.74
N THR A 8 -8.74 20.54 9.43
CA THR A 8 -9.22 19.64 10.50
C THR A 8 -9.28 18.17 10.06
N ARG A 9 -9.74 17.90 8.82
CA ARG A 9 -9.82 16.55 8.27
C ARG A 9 -8.44 15.91 8.14
N GLU A 10 -7.45 16.64 7.68
CA GLU A 10 -6.07 16.17 7.51
C GLU A 10 -5.42 15.89 8.86
N ARG A 11 -5.60 16.78 9.85
CA ARG A 11 -5.10 16.56 11.22
C ARG A 11 -5.65 15.26 11.83
N ILE A 12 -6.95 15.00 11.65
CA ILE A 12 -7.58 13.75 12.11
C ILE A 12 -6.93 12.55 11.40
N LEU A 13 -6.73 12.62 10.09
CA LEU A 13 -6.12 11.52 9.31
C LEU A 13 -4.67 11.24 9.71
N GLU A 14 -3.84 12.28 9.85
CA GLU A 14 -2.44 12.12 10.27
C GLU A 14 -2.33 11.56 11.70
N THR A 15 -3.16 12.07 12.62
CA THR A 15 -3.23 11.55 13.98
C THR A 15 -3.67 10.09 13.98
N SER A 16 -4.67 9.75 13.16
CA SER A 16 -5.14 8.38 13.02
C SER A 16 -4.10 7.44 12.44
N LEU A 17 -3.37 7.87 11.41
CA LEU A 17 -2.26 7.10 10.84
C LEU A 17 -1.23 6.78 11.93
N ARG A 18 -0.83 7.78 12.71
CA ARG A 18 0.14 7.62 13.79
C ARG A 18 -0.35 6.66 14.87
N LEU A 19 -1.58 6.85 15.37
CA LEU A 19 -2.15 6.00 16.43
C LEU A 19 -2.41 4.56 15.94
N PHE A 20 -2.89 4.38 14.71
CA PHE A 20 -3.01 3.04 14.13
C PHE A 20 -1.66 2.36 13.93
N SER A 21 -0.61 3.13 13.60
CA SER A 21 0.75 2.59 13.47
C SER A 21 1.38 2.20 14.81
N GLN A 22 0.97 2.85 15.90
CA GLN A 22 1.50 2.60 17.26
C GLN A 22 0.72 1.54 18.04
N LYS A 23 -0.61 1.56 17.93
CA LYS A 23 -1.53 0.79 18.79
C LYS A 23 -2.39 -0.22 18.03
N GLY A 24 -2.28 -0.27 16.73
CA GLY A 24 -3.15 -1.04 15.85
C GLY A 24 -4.56 -0.46 15.73
N TYR A 25 -5.35 -1.09 14.86
CA TYR A 25 -6.76 -0.72 14.73
C TYR A 25 -7.54 -0.98 16.03
N LEU A 26 -7.28 -2.10 16.68
CA LEU A 26 -8.04 -2.48 17.88
C LEU A 26 -7.69 -1.58 19.09
N GLY A 27 -6.42 -1.23 19.27
CA GLY A 27 -5.93 -0.46 20.41
C GLY A 27 -6.16 1.05 20.34
N ALA A 28 -6.22 1.65 19.14
CA ALA A 28 -6.49 3.07 18.97
C ALA A 28 -7.98 3.37 19.16
N THR A 29 -8.34 4.38 19.96
CA THR A 29 -9.73 4.79 20.20
C THR A 29 -10.08 6.11 19.51
N THR A 30 -11.34 6.31 19.11
CA THR A 30 -11.83 7.57 18.53
C THR A 30 -11.69 8.74 19.50
N LYS A 31 -11.88 8.49 20.80
CA LYS A 31 -11.67 9.47 21.87
C LYS A 31 -10.22 9.95 21.93
N GLU A 32 -9.28 9.04 21.81
CA GLU A 32 -7.84 9.38 21.79
C GLU A 32 -7.46 10.11 20.50
N ILE A 33 -7.93 9.63 19.34
CA ILE A 33 -7.69 10.28 18.05
C ILE A 33 -8.25 11.71 18.07
N SER A 34 -9.45 11.93 18.59
CA SER A 34 -10.02 13.27 18.66
C SER A 34 -9.24 14.20 19.58
N ALA A 35 -8.85 13.71 20.78
CA ALA A 35 -8.07 14.47 21.74
C ALA A 35 -6.70 14.89 21.14
N GLU A 36 -5.98 13.95 20.53
CA GLU A 36 -4.65 14.21 19.98
C GLU A 36 -4.67 15.00 18.66
N SER A 37 -5.76 14.95 17.89
CA SER A 37 -5.96 15.83 16.73
C SER A 37 -6.47 17.23 17.09
N GLY A 38 -6.72 17.49 18.38
CA GLY A 38 -7.20 18.80 18.86
C GLY A 38 -8.64 19.12 18.43
N VAL A 39 -9.52 18.11 18.37
CA VAL A 39 -10.94 18.29 18.04
C VAL A 39 -11.85 17.59 19.04
N ALA A 40 -13.10 18.04 19.14
CA ALA A 40 -14.11 17.29 19.86
C ALA A 40 -14.46 16.00 19.11
N GLU A 41 -14.83 14.93 19.83
CA GLU A 41 -15.17 13.63 19.22
C GLU A 41 -16.39 13.75 18.27
N VAL A 42 -17.33 14.65 18.57
CA VAL A 42 -18.46 14.96 17.67
C VAL A 42 -17.98 15.53 16.33
N THR A 43 -16.88 16.29 16.33
CA THR A 43 -16.26 16.83 15.11
C THR A 43 -15.58 15.72 14.31
N LEU A 44 -14.91 14.78 14.97
CA LEU A 44 -14.35 13.60 14.32
C LEU A 44 -15.45 12.80 13.61
N PHE A 45 -16.57 12.49 14.31
CA PHE A 45 -17.66 11.72 13.72
C PHE A 45 -18.42 12.45 12.61
N ARG A 46 -18.39 13.77 12.58
CA ARG A 46 -18.91 14.55 11.45
C ARG A 46 -18.07 14.35 10.18
N HIS A 47 -16.75 14.18 10.30
CA HIS A 47 -15.86 13.90 9.17
C HIS A 47 -15.79 12.42 8.80
N PHE A 48 -15.82 11.56 9.81
CA PHE A 48 -15.69 10.11 9.67
C PHE A 48 -16.72 9.43 10.57
N PRO A 49 -17.89 9.05 10.02
CA PRO A 49 -19.04 8.57 10.81
C PRO A 49 -18.75 7.36 11.70
N THR A 50 -17.72 6.57 11.35
CA THR A 50 -17.30 5.40 12.14
C THR A 50 -15.79 5.28 12.17
N LYS A 51 -15.24 4.52 13.13
CA LYS A 51 -13.81 4.20 13.20
C LYS A 51 -13.36 3.40 11.96
N GLU A 52 -14.24 2.56 11.44
CA GLU A 52 -14.00 1.81 10.21
C GLU A 52 -13.85 2.72 8.99
N SER A 53 -14.72 3.72 8.84
CA SER A 53 -14.63 4.69 7.75
C SER A 53 -13.37 5.56 7.85
N LEU A 54 -12.95 5.90 9.08
CA LEU A 54 -11.69 6.58 9.33
C LEU A 54 -10.50 5.69 8.95
N PHE A 55 -10.51 4.42 9.34
CA PHE A 55 -9.45 3.48 8.99
C PHE A 55 -9.36 3.23 7.48
N GLN A 56 -10.51 3.07 6.81
CA GLN A 56 -10.58 2.97 5.36
C GLN A 56 -9.93 4.18 4.67
N GLU A 57 -10.23 5.38 5.16
CA GLU A 57 -9.65 6.61 4.61
C GLU A 57 -8.14 6.70 4.85
N VAL A 58 -7.66 6.27 6.02
CA VAL A 58 -6.22 6.18 6.30
C VAL A 58 -5.54 5.23 5.31
N LEU A 59 -6.13 4.05 5.04
CA LEU A 59 -5.58 3.13 4.05
C LEU A 59 -5.60 3.72 2.64
N SER A 60 -6.69 4.37 2.25
CA SER A 60 -6.83 4.97 0.92
C SER A 60 -5.87 6.14 0.69
N THR A 61 -5.51 6.87 1.75
CA THR A 61 -4.69 8.08 1.64
C THR A 61 -3.21 7.79 1.77
N TYR A 62 -2.81 6.87 2.66
CA TYR A 62 -1.42 6.74 3.09
C TYR A 62 -0.74 5.43 2.66
N THR A 63 -1.41 4.55 1.92
CA THR A 63 -0.80 3.33 1.41
C THR A 63 -0.36 3.46 -0.05
N PHE A 64 -0.04 2.34 -0.70
CA PHE A 64 0.49 2.37 -2.06
C PHE A 64 -0.55 2.73 -3.13
N LEU A 65 -1.85 2.62 -2.85
CA LEU A 65 -2.89 2.84 -3.86
C LEU A 65 -2.85 4.22 -4.53
N PRO A 66 -2.77 5.36 -3.80
CA PRO A 66 -2.65 6.67 -4.45
C PRO A 66 -1.34 6.82 -5.23
N THR A 67 -0.24 6.29 -4.72
CA THR A 67 1.04 6.29 -5.43
C THR A 67 0.93 5.51 -6.74
N LEU A 68 0.35 4.29 -6.69
CA LEU A 68 0.13 3.46 -7.87
C LEU A 68 -0.72 4.20 -8.92
N LYS A 69 -1.87 4.76 -8.52
CA LYS A 69 -2.72 5.56 -9.42
C LYS A 69 -1.96 6.73 -10.05
N GLY A 70 -1.15 7.42 -9.26
CA GLY A 70 -0.39 8.59 -9.72
C GLY A 70 0.71 8.26 -10.74
N ILE A 71 1.36 7.11 -10.63
CA ILE A 71 2.44 6.72 -11.55
C ILE A 71 1.94 6.03 -12.83
N MET A 72 0.70 5.50 -12.85
CA MET A 72 0.18 4.73 -14.00
C MET A 72 0.31 5.44 -15.35
N PRO A 73 -0.01 6.74 -15.50
CA PRO A 73 0.15 7.43 -16.78
C PRO A 73 1.59 7.42 -17.30
N ALA A 74 2.56 7.54 -16.40
CA ALA A 74 3.98 7.54 -16.77
C ALA A 74 4.47 6.12 -17.12
N VAL A 75 4.12 5.11 -16.30
CA VAL A 75 4.58 3.74 -16.54
C VAL A 75 3.95 3.11 -17.80
N GLU A 76 2.74 3.53 -18.20
CA GLU A 76 2.08 3.08 -19.43
C GLU A 76 2.87 3.38 -20.70
N VAL A 77 3.73 4.38 -20.71
CA VAL A 77 4.54 4.76 -21.88
C VAL A 77 5.99 4.31 -21.76
N MET A 78 6.43 3.81 -20.62
CA MET A 78 7.78 3.30 -20.40
C MET A 78 8.00 1.94 -21.09
N PRO A 79 9.26 1.54 -21.41
CA PRO A 79 9.60 0.15 -21.69
C PRO A 79 9.14 -0.78 -20.56
N TYR A 80 8.71 -1.99 -20.88
CA TYR A 80 8.04 -2.89 -19.93
C TYR A 80 8.84 -3.14 -18.65
N GLU A 81 10.12 -3.48 -18.76
CA GLU A 81 10.98 -3.74 -17.61
C GLU A 81 11.20 -2.47 -16.75
N LYS A 82 11.34 -1.31 -17.39
CA LYS A 82 11.47 -0.04 -16.68
C LYS A 82 10.19 0.32 -15.92
N ALA A 83 9.03 0.06 -16.54
CA ALA A 83 7.73 0.25 -15.87
C ALA A 83 7.60 -0.66 -14.64
N LEU A 84 7.95 -1.94 -14.77
CA LEU A 84 7.94 -2.88 -13.64
C LEU A 84 8.88 -2.44 -12.53
N ALA A 85 10.11 -2.02 -12.87
CA ALA A 85 11.10 -1.56 -11.89
C ALA A 85 10.62 -0.30 -11.15
N GLU A 86 9.99 0.65 -11.86
CA GLU A 86 9.43 1.86 -11.24
C GLU A 86 8.27 1.53 -10.28
N ILE A 87 7.34 0.66 -10.70
CA ILE A 87 6.24 0.22 -9.83
C ILE A 87 6.80 -0.48 -8.59
N ALA A 88 7.78 -1.38 -8.73
CA ALA A 88 8.41 -2.08 -7.62
C ALA A 88 9.12 -1.13 -6.66
N ARG A 89 9.90 -0.17 -7.17
CA ARG A 89 10.60 0.83 -6.37
C ARG A 89 9.63 1.65 -5.54
N ARG A 90 8.58 2.21 -6.14
CA ARG A 90 7.56 2.98 -5.45
C ARG A 90 6.80 2.15 -4.42
N PHE A 91 6.59 0.87 -4.72
CA PHE A 91 5.96 -0.04 -3.77
C PHE A 91 6.82 -0.25 -2.54
N ILE A 92 8.11 -0.61 -2.69
CA ILE A 92 9.05 -0.80 -1.58
C ILE A 92 9.22 0.49 -0.78
N GLU A 93 9.39 1.66 -1.43
CA GLU A 93 9.47 2.97 -0.77
C GLU A 93 8.25 3.22 0.11
N THR A 94 7.05 2.95 -0.41
CA THR A 94 5.81 3.14 0.36
C THR A 94 5.72 2.16 1.53
N LEU A 95 6.08 0.89 1.33
CA LEU A 95 6.08 -0.11 2.40
C LEU A 95 7.01 0.32 3.55
N ARG A 96 8.20 0.84 3.24
CA ARG A 96 9.17 1.35 4.24
C ARG A 96 8.64 2.58 4.96
N LEU A 97 8.12 3.55 4.21
CA LEU A 97 7.52 4.75 4.80
C LEU A 97 6.37 4.43 5.77
N ARG A 98 5.68 3.31 5.55
CA ARG A 98 4.53 2.86 6.35
C ARG A 98 4.82 1.59 7.14
N ARG A 99 6.09 1.31 7.39
CA ARG A 99 6.57 0.08 8.03
C ARG A 99 5.81 -0.27 9.31
N ASP A 100 5.65 0.70 10.21
CA ASP A 100 5.01 0.44 11.51
C ASP A 100 3.52 0.12 11.36
N LEU A 101 2.80 0.82 10.48
CA LEU A 101 1.41 0.50 10.15
C LEU A 101 1.30 -0.92 9.58
N ILE A 102 2.17 -1.27 8.62
CA ILE A 102 2.14 -2.59 7.96
C ILE A 102 2.49 -3.69 8.96
N LYS A 103 3.51 -3.46 9.81
CA LYS A 103 3.92 -4.40 10.85
C LYS A 103 2.77 -4.75 11.79
N ILE A 104 2.08 -3.74 12.31
CA ILE A 104 0.97 -3.95 13.24
C ILE A 104 -0.25 -4.57 12.55
N MET A 105 -0.57 -4.13 11.33
CA MET A 105 -1.64 -4.73 10.53
C MET A 105 -1.35 -6.19 10.21
N HIS A 106 -0.11 -6.54 9.90
CA HIS A 106 0.30 -7.92 9.62
C HIS A 106 0.17 -8.80 10.88
N SER A 107 0.55 -8.30 12.05
CA SER A 107 0.46 -9.04 13.31
C SER A 107 -0.97 -9.21 13.82
N GLU A 108 -1.85 -8.24 13.57
CA GLU A 108 -3.22 -8.22 14.07
C GLU A 108 -4.27 -8.76 13.09
N CYS A 109 -3.92 -9.03 11.83
CA CYS A 109 -4.88 -9.34 10.76
C CYS A 109 -5.84 -10.49 11.11
N HIS A 110 -5.40 -11.48 11.88
CA HIS A 110 -6.20 -12.62 12.33
C HIS A 110 -7.23 -12.23 13.41
N LEU A 111 -7.01 -11.13 14.12
CA LEU A 111 -7.91 -10.61 15.18
C LEU A 111 -8.94 -9.63 14.64
N TYR A 112 -8.80 -9.17 13.41
CA TYR A 112 -9.67 -8.12 12.88
C TYR A 112 -11.11 -8.61 12.66
N PRO A 113 -12.12 -7.76 13.02
CA PRO A 113 -13.51 -8.01 12.64
C PRO A 113 -13.66 -8.16 11.12
N GLU A 114 -14.66 -8.93 10.69
CA GLU A 114 -14.90 -9.18 9.26
C GLU A 114 -15.06 -7.89 8.43
N LYS A 115 -15.63 -6.83 9.01
CA LYS A 115 -15.75 -5.53 8.37
C LYS A 115 -14.37 -4.91 8.04
N ILE A 116 -13.39 -5.06 8.92
CA ILE A 116 -12.03 -4.56 8.69
C ILE A 116 -11.31 -5.42 7.67
N LYS A 117 -11.49 -6.75 7.72
CA LYS A 117 -10.96 -7.67 6.69
C LYS A 117 -11.54 -7.35 5.31
N SER A 118 -12.83 -7.01 5.23
CA SER A 118 -13.49 -6.59 3.98
C SER A 118 -12.89 -5.28 3.43
N ILE A 119 -12.59 -4.30 4.29
CA ILE A 119 -11.92 -3.06 3.88
C ILE A 119 -10.52 -3.36 3.32
N GLN A 120 -9.73 -4.18 4.02
CA GLN A 120 -8.40 -4.59 3.55
C GLN A 120 -8.45 -5.36 2.24
N HIS A 121 -9.43 -6.28 2.11
CA HIS A 121 -9.64 -7.03 0.89
C HIS A 121 -9.99 -6.13 -0.30
N SER A 122 -10.94 -5.21 -0.13
CA SER A 122 -11.34 -4.27 -1.18
C SER A 122 -10.17 -3.39 -1.64
N PHE A 123 -9.37 -2.91 -0.68
CA PHE A 123 -8.17 -2.12 -0.95
C PHE A 123 -7.14 -2.91 -1.76
N LEU A 124 -6.83 -4.15 -1.36
CA LEU A 124 -5.91 -5.01 -2.09
C LEU A 124 -6.43 -5.35 -3.48
N ALA A 125 -7.72 -5.68 -3.59
CA ALA A 125 -8.35 -5.99 -4.87
C ALA A 125 -8.27 -4.82 -5.86
N GLU A 126 -8.46 -3.58 -5.40
CA GLU A 126 -8.33 -2.38 -6.23
C GLU A 126 -6.89 -2.21 -6.75
N MET A 127 -5.88 -2.35 -5.90
CA MET A 127 -4.47 -2.30 -6.35
C MET A 127 -4.17 -3.37 -7.41
N LEU A 128 -4.63 -4.60 -7.18
CA LEU A 128 -4.42 -5.70 -8.10
C LEU A 128 -5.15 -5.49 -9.43
N SER A 129 -6.36 -4.91 -9.40
CA SER A 129 -7.11 -4.57 -10.62
C SER A 129 -6.36 -3.54 -11.48
N ILE A 130 -5.82 -2.48 -10.87
CA ILE A 130 -5.04 -1.47 -11.61
C ILE A 130 -3.83 -2.10 -12.32
N LEU A 131 -3.11 -3.00 -11.64
CA LEU A 131 -1.98 -3.71 -12.25
C LEU A 131 -2.41 -4.74 -13.29
N ALA A 132 -3.52 -5.43 -13.08
CA ALA A 132 -4.09 -6.35 -14.06
C ALA A 132 -4.46 -5.61 -15.36
N ASP A 133 -5.07 -4.42 -15.24
CA ASP A 133 -5.38 -3.56 -16.38
C ASP A 133 -4.10 -3.11 -17.12
N PHE A 134 -3.04 -2.78 -16.40
CA PHE A 134 -1.73 -2.49 -16.98
C PHE A 134 -1.20 -3.69 -17.78
N PHE A 135 -1.23 -4.91 -17.24
CA PHE A 135 -0.80 -6.12 -17.95
C PHE A 135 -1.69 -6.41 -19.17
N ALA A 136 -3.00 -6.26 -19.04
CA ALA A 136 -3.93 -6.41 -20.13
C ALA A 136 -3.66 -5.42 -21.28
N SER A 137 -3.38 -4.14 -20.95
CA SER A 137 -2.98 -3.11 -21.91
C SER A 137 -1.70 -3.53 -22.65
N ARG A 138 -0.68 -3.98 -21.93
CA ARG A 138 0.60 -4.45 -22.51
C ARG A 138 0.42 -5.68 -23.37
N ARG A 139 -0.43 -6.64 -23.00
CA ARG A 139 -0.76 -7.82 -23.79
C ARG A 139 -1.45 -7.44 -25.10
N LYS A 140 -2.40 -6.51 -25.07
CA LYS A 140 -3.07 -6.01 -26.27
C LYS A 140 -2.10 -5.36 -27.27
N LYS A 141 -1.03 -4.72 -26.78
CA LYS A 141 0.06 -4.19 -27.61
C LYS A 141 0.99 -5.28 -28.19
N GLY A 142 0.71 -6.56 -27.91
CA GLY A 142 1.43 -7.70 -28.50
C GLY A 142 2.72 -8.11 -27.80
N ASN A 143 3.11 -7.44 -26.73
CA ASN A 143 4.41 -7.63 -26.07
C ASN A 143 4.46 -8.77 -25.06
N LEU A 144 3.28 -9.25 -24.58
CA LEU A 144 3.18 -10.25 -23.54
C LEU A 144 2.53 -11.54 -24.04
N LYS A 145 2.89 -12.67 -23.39
CA LYS A 145 2.21 -13.96 -23.51
C LYS A 145 0.79 -13.87 -22.98
N THR A 146 -0.01 -14.90 -23.20
CA THR A 146 -1.31 -15.07 -22.57
C THR A 146 -1.11 -15.65 -21.18
N PHE A 147 -1.64 -15.00 -20.17
CA PHE A 147 -1.67 -15.42 -18.76
C PHE A 147 -2.86 -14.73 -18.06
N ASP A 148 -3.16 -15.13 -16.84
CA ASP A 148 -4.13 -14.44 -15.99
C ASP A 148 -3.49 -13.16 -15.42
N GLU A 149 -3.99 -12.00 -15.82
CA GLU A 149 -3.43 -10.70 -15.47
C GLU A 149 -3.59 -10.41 -13.96
N PHE A 150 -4.66 -10.88 -13.33
CA PHE A 150 -4.89 -10.68 -11.90
C PHE A 150 -3.92 -11.52 -11.06
N LEU A 151 -3.71 -12.79 -11.45
CA LEU A 151 -2.69 -13.64 -10.81
C LEU A 151 -1.28 -13.07 -11.02
N ALA A 152 -0.98 -12.55 -12.20
CA ALA A 152 0.30 -11.88 -12.48
C ALA A 152 0.50 -10.64 -11.60
N ALA A 153 -0.53 -9.80 -11.43
CA ALA A 153 -0.50 -8.65 -10.54
C ALA A 153 -0.24 -9.05 -9.08
N ARG A 154 -0.94 -10.10 -8.60
CA ARG A 154 -0.76 -10.63 -7.26
C ARG A 154 0.64 -11.21 -7.06
N LEU A 155 1.16 -11.97 -8.01
CA LEU A 155 2.53 -12.49 -7.96
C LEU A 155 3.55 -11.36 -7.91
N PHE A 156 3.40 -10.37 -8.79
CA PHE A 156 4.33 -9.25 -8.91
C PHE A 156 4.43 -8.46 -7.59
N LEU A 157 3.32 -7.98 -7.04
CA LEU A 157 3.36 -7.29 -5.73
C LEU A 157 3.77 -8.23 -4.60
N GLY A 158 3.37 -9.50 -4.67
CA GLY A 158 3.69 -10.50 -3.66
C GLY A 158 5.19 -10.74 -3.47
N MET A 159 5.98 -10.73 -4.55
CA MET A 159 7.44 -10.88 -4.48
C MET A 159 8.09 -9.77 -3.63
N PHE A 160 7.72 -8.52 -3.88
CA PHE A 160 8.29 -7.38 -3.17
C PHE A 160 7.71 -7.22 -1.76
N TYR A 161 6.44 -7.56 -1.56
CA TYR A 161 5.84 -7.59 -0.23
C TYR A 161 6.53 -8.64 0.66
N GLN A 162 6.77 -9.85 0.14
CA GLN A 162 7.48 -10.90 0.86
C GLN A 162 8.93 -10.49 1.18
N TYR A 163 9.63 -9.85 0.24
CA TYR A 163 10.96 -9.29 0.49
C TYR A 163 10.93 -8.30 1.66
N PHE A 164 10.01 -7.33 1.62
CA PHE A 164 9.84 -6.35 2.69
C PHE A 164 9.50 -7.01 4.04
N ILE A 165 8.51 -7.91 4.08
CA ILE A 165 8.10 -8.57 5.34
C ILE A 165 9.25 -9.35 5.96
N THR A 166 9.98 -10.13 5.18
CA THR A 166 11.08 -10.94 5.70
C THR A 166 12.26 -10.09 6.19
N SER A 167 12.59 -9.04 5.47
CA SER A 167 13.75 -8.20 5.77
C SER A 167 13.46 -7.16 6.86
N GLU A 168 12.32 -6.46 6.78
CA GLU A 168 12.05 -5.28 7.60
C GLU A 168 11.11 -5.55 8.79
N VAL A 169 10.20 -6.51 8.66
CA VAL A 169 9.24 -6.82 9.71
C VAL A 169 9.71 -7.98 10.59
N ILE A 170 10.11 -9.08 9.95
CA ILE A 170 10.62 -10.27 10.66
C ILE A 170 12.10 -10.10 11.03
N GLY A 171 12.86 -9.32 10.23
CA GLY A 171 14.27 -9.05 10.48
C GLY A 171 15.21 -10.18 10.06
N LEU A 172 14.78 -11.04 9.12
CA LEU A 172 15.63 -12.10 8.59
C LEU A 172 16.65 -11.50 7.61
N LYS A 173 17.93 -11.80 7.83
CA LYS A 173 19.05 -11.29 7.02
C LYS A 173 19.38 -12.20 5.80
N ILE A 174 18.42 -12.91 5.26
CA ILE A 174 18.62 -13.85 4.15
C ILE A 174 19.17 -13.14 2.90
N LEU A 175 18.69 -11.92 2.65
CA LEU A 175 19.10 -11.10 1.52
C LEU A 175 19.95 -9.88 1.94
N ALA A 176 20.65 -9.96 3.09
CA ALA A 176 21.42 -8.83 3.64
C ALA A 176 22.55 -8.34 2.71
N ASN A 177 23.00 -9.15 1.77
CA ASN A 177 24.03 -8.81 0.80
C ASN A 177 23.48 -8.18 -0.50
N TYR A 178 22.15 -8.02 -0.58
CA TYR A 178 21.48 -7.42 -1.73
C TYR A 178 20.88 -6.08 -1.32
N ASP A 179 21.18 -5.05 -2.09
CA ASP A 179 20.46 -3.78 -2.02
C ASP A 179 19.12 -3.87 -2.79
N ASP A 180 18.25 -2.88 -2.62
CA ASP A 180 16.95 -2.85 -3.26
C ASP A 180 17.04 -2.89 -4.78
N ASP A 181 17.99 -2.17 -5.37
CA ASP A 181 18.13 -2.12 -6.82
C ASP A 181 18.49 -3.51 -7.38
N SER A 182 19.37 -4.25 -6.71
CA SER A 182 19.70 -5.64 -7.07
C SER A 182 18.49 -6.57 -6.96
N VAL A 183 17.69 -6.44 -5.90
CA VAL A 183 16.47 -7.24 -5.71
C VAL A 183 15.42 -6.88 -6.77
N ILE A 184 15.20 -5.59 -7.02
CA ILE A 184 14.24 -5.13 -8.03
C ILE A 184 14.66 -5.64 -9.40
N GLU A 185 15.93 -5.46 -9.80
CA GLU A 185 16.44 -5.90 -11.09
C GLU A 185 16.29 -7.43 -11.26
N GLY A 186 16.70 -8.20 -10.25
CA GLY A 186 16.60 -9.66 -10.27
C GLY A 186 15.17 -10.15 -10.41
N TYR A 187 14.25 -9.63 -9.60
CA TYR A 187 12.84 -10.04 -9.63
C TYR A 187 12.13 -9.59 -10.90
N VAL A 188 12.38 -8.36 -11.35
CA VAL A 188 11.84 -7.84 -12.61
C VAL A 188 12.34 -8.65 -13.80
N ASN A 189 13.63 -9.03 -13.82
CA ASN A 189 14.20 -9.84 -14.90
C ASN A 189 13.51 -11.22 -14.96
N ILE A 190 13.36 -11.91 -13.84
CA ILE A 190 12.67 -13.21 -13.77
C ILE A 190 11.22 -13.07 -14.23
N PHE A 191 10.49 -12.10 -13.67
CA PHE A 191 9.08 -11.88 -13.98
C PHE A 191 8.86 -11.49 -15.46
N SER A 192 9.68 -10.58 -15.98
CA SER A 192 9.55 -10.13 -17.37
C SER A 192 9.83 -11.24 -18.36
N ARG A 193 10.87 -12.08 -18.14
CA ARG A 193 11.15 -13.27 -18.98
C ARG A 193 10.02 -14.30 -18.94
N GLY A 194 9.35 -14.43 -17.80
CA GLY A 194 8.16 -15.28 -17.67
C GLY A 194 6.96 -14.80 -18.45
N THR A 195 6.77 -13.48 -18.55
CA THR A 195 5.57 -12.83 -19.10
C THR A 195 5.73 -12.29 -20.53
N ARG A 196 6.94 -11.97 -21.01
CA ARG A 196 7.21 -11.55 -22.40
C ARG A 196 7.13 -12.72 -23.39
N LYS A 197 6.77 -12.37 -24.64
CA LYS A 197 6.91 -13.27 -25.79
C LYS A 197 8.36 -13.48 -26.17
#